data_cf6984758c4c607b7e31c0c800de4290
#
_entry.id   cf6984758c4c607b7e31c0c800de4290
#
_cell.length_a   1.000
_cell.length_b   1.000
_cell.length_c   1.000
_cell.angle_alpha   90.00
_cell.angle_beta   90.00
_cell.angle_gamma   90.00
#
_symmetry.space_group_name_H-M   'P 1'
#
loop_
_entity.id
_entity.type
_entity.pdbx_description
1 polymer ?
#
loop_
_entity_poly.entity_id
_entity_poly.type
_entity_poly.pdbx_seq_one_letter_code
_entity_poly.pdbx_strand_id
1 'polypeptide(L)'
;MGKRWNSEWKYYKFTKENETIIRFTDSVRYFEYQGYSYEVLKPHRYDDETFKKIVKEVLIESDIPLGTTDLWHRCLNKELLLSRETFLRRLRKLNDEDICLDVMGSCYTWSIK
;
A
#
# COMPACT_ATOMS: atom_id res chain seq x y z
N MET A 1 24.63 -12.39 21.58
CA MET A 1 24.22 -11.84 21.11
C MET A 1 23.20 -12.23 20.69
N GLY A 2 22.74 -12.02 20.97
CA GLY A 2 21.59 -12.28 20.69
C GLY A 2 21.21 -12.17 19.41
N LYS A 3 20.49 -12.79 19.09
CA LYS A 3 20.19 -12.82 18.00
C LYS A 3 19.28 -11.89 17.85
N ARG A 4 19.39 -11.09 17.21
CA ARG A 4 18.51 -10.26 16.97
C ARG A 4 17.56 -10.79 16.10
N TRP A 5 16.34 -10.57 16.25
CA TRP A 5 15.36 -10.90 15.39
C TRP A 5 15.58 -10.11 14.21
N ASN A 6 15.79 -10.63 13.16
CA ASN A 6 16.08 -9.92 12.04
C ASN A 6 14.85 -9.29 11.52
N SER A 7 14.38 -8.32 12.20
CA SER A 7 13.13 -7.75 11.81
C SER A 7 13.35 -6.56 10.92
N GLU A 8 13.79 -6.81 9.71
CA GLU A 8 13.93 -5.75 8.75
C GLU A 8 12.60 -5.46 8.10
N TRP A 9 12.34 -4.20 7.89
CA TRP A 9 11.13 -3.78 7.18
C TRP A 9 11.30 -4.07 5.71
N LYS A 10 10.43 -4.92 5.19
CA LYS A 10 10.44 -5.31 3.79
C LYS A 10 9.02 -5.42 3.28
N TYR A 11 8.89 -5.56 1.97
CA TYR A 11 7.59 -5.82 1.38
C TYR A 11 7.41 -7.33 1.34
N TYR A 12 6.34 -7.80 1.92
CA TYR A 12 6.04 -9.23 1.97
C TYR A 12 4.70 -9.50 1.32
N LYS A 13 4.63 -10.57 0.58
CA LYS A 13 3.38 -11.06 0.04
C LYS A 13 2.95 -12.22 0.90
N PHE A 14 1.86 -12.07 1.61
CA PHE A 14 1.33 -13.10 2.49
C PHE A 14 0.17 -13.79 1.81
N THR A 15 0.20 -15.13 1.82
CA THR A 15 -0.82 -15.93 1.16
C THR A 15 -1.41 -16.94 2.13
N LYS A 16 -2.73 -17.04 2.12
CA LYS A 16 -3.43 -17.99 2.97
C LYS A 16 -4.68 -18.42 2.21
N GLU A 17 -4.74 -19.67 1.82
CA GLU A 17 -5.86 -20.18 1.03
C GLU A 17 -6.09 -19.32 -0.19
N ASN A 18 -7.22 -18.64 -0.27
CA ASN A 18 -7.54 -17.82 -1.43
C ASN A 18 -7.25 -16.34 -1.20
N GLU A 19 -6.65 -16.03 -0.08
CA GLU A 19 -6.40 -14.65 0.28
C GLU A 19 -4.94 -14.27 0.08
N THR A 20 -4.68 -13.14 -0.55
CA THR A 20 -3.34 -12.64 -0.75
C THR A 20 -3.31 -11.18 -0.35
N ILE A 21 -2.38 -10.82 0.52
CA ILE A 21 -2.19 -9.43 0.91
C ILE A 21 -0.71 -9.09 0.84
N ILE A 22 -0.41 -7.84 0.54
CA ILE A 22 0.97 -7.35 0.48
C ILE A 22 1.09 -6.23 1.49
N ARG A 23 2.13 -6.33 2.31
CA ARG A 23 2.35 -5.32 3.36
C ARG A 23 3.82 -4.98 3.46
N PHE A 24 4.08 -3.76 3.90
CA PHE A 24 5.43 -3.31 4.24
C PHE A 24 5.51 -3.41 5.76
N THR A 25 6.25 -4.37 6.27
CA THR A 25 6.24 -4.68 7.69
C THR A 25 7.49 -5.44 8.10
N ASP A 26 7.73 -5.49 9.40
CA ASP A 26 8.73 -6.39 9.98
C ASP A 26 8.05 -7.47 10.80
N SER A 27 6.72 -7.52 10.81
CA SER A 27 5.97 -8.41 11.69
C SER A 27 5.54 -9.70 11.00
N VAL A 28 6.50 -10.39 10.40
CA VAL A 28 6.22 -11.60 9.66
C VAL A 28 5.58 -12.68 10.55
N ARG A 29 6.06 -12.79 11.78
CA ARG A 29 5.53 -13.82 12.68
C ARG A 29 4.06 -13.66 13.00
N TYR A 30 3.62 -12.42 13.08
CA TYR A 30 2.21 -12.17 13.34
C TYR A 30 1.34 -12.83 12.27
N PHE A 31 1.77 -12.73 11.01
CA PHE A 31 1.01 -13.33 9.92
C PHE A 31 1.18 -14.85 9.88
N GLU A 32 2.36 -15.35 10.24
CA GLU A 32 2.56 -16.78 10.29
C GLU A 32 1.67 -17.45 11.32
N TYR A 33 1.47 -16.80 12.46
CA TYR A 33 0.56 -17.32 13.46
C TYR A 33 -0.86 -17.42 12.95
N GLN A 34 -1.22 -16.59 11.99
CA GLN A 34 -2.55 -16.61 11.42
C GLN A 34 -2.68 -17.59 10.25
N GLY A 35 -1.62 -18.29 9.93
CA GLY A 35 -1.68 -19.30 8.88
C GLY A 35 -1.20 -18.86 7.52
N TYR A 36 -0.61 -17.66 7.42
CA TYR A 36 -0.10 -17.17 6.15
C TYR A 36 1.30 -17.71 5.86
N SER A 37 1.57 -18.03 4.62
CA SER A 37 2.93 -18.19 4.15
C SER A 37 3.34 -16.86 3.54
N TYR A 38 4.63 -16.66 3.31
CA TYR A 38 5.08 -15.38 2.82
C TYR A 38 6.25 -15.50 1.87
N GLU A 39 6.44 -14.45 1.06
CA GLU A 39 7.63 -14.31 0.26
C GLU A 39 8.01 -12.85 0.28
N VAL A 40 9.30 -12.57 0.14
CA VAL A 40 9.81 -11.20 0.12
C VAL A 40 9.73 -10.68 -1.30
N LEU A 41 9.21 -9.45 -1.44
CA LEU A 41 9.14 -8.80 -2.73
C LEU A 41 10.16 -7.68 -2.78
N LYS A 42 10.75 -7.48 -3.96
CA LYS A 42 11.71 -6.40 -4.15
C LYS A 42 11.02 -5.22 -4.81
N PRO A 43 11.15 -4.04 -4.22
CA PRO A 43 10.57 -2.87 -4.85
C PRO A 43 11.34 -2.52 -6.13
N HIS A 44 10.66 -1.86 -7.05
CA HIS A 44 11.31 -1.36 -8.24
C HIS A 44 10.71 0.00 -8.55
N ARG A 45 11.27 0.67 -9.53
CA ARG A 45 10.81 2.01 -9.84
C ARG A 45 9.50 1.98 -10.61
N TYR A 46 8.66 2.94 -10.31
CA TYR A 46 7.39 3.08 -11.01
C TYR A 46 7.38 4.47 -11.63
N ASP A 47 6.99 4.57 -12.89
CA ASP A 47 6.85 5.87 -13.51
C ASP A 47 5.51 6.49 -13.08
N ASP A 48 5.32 7.76 -13.40
CA ASP A 48 4.13 8.47 -12.96
C ASP A 48 2.85 7.93 -13.58
N GLU A 49 2.95 7.43 -14.79
CA GLU A 49 1.78 6.86 -15.46
C GLU A 49 1.32 5.59 -14.77
N THR A 50 2.26 4.71 -14.44
CA THR A 50 1.94 3.47 -13.75
C THR A 50 1.37 3.75 -12.35
N PHE A 51 2.01 4.67 -11.63
CA PHE A 51 1.54 5.06 -10.30
C PHE A 51 0.11 5.57 -10.38
N LYS A 52 -0.14 6.49 -11.29
CA LYS A 52 -1.47 7.08 -11.43
C LYS A 52 -2.50 6.05 -11.82
N LYS A 53 -2.15 5.15 -12.73
CA LYS A 53 -3.07 4.11 -13.17
C LYS A 53 -3.51 3.23 -12.02
N ILE A 54 -2.55 2.79 -11.18
CA ILE A 54 -2.88 1.91 -10.07
C ILE A 54 -3.74 2.64 -9.04
N VAL A 55 -3.39 3.88 -8.71
CA VAL A 55 -4.17 4.66 -7.76
C VAL A 55 -5.61 4.83 -8.27
N LYS A 56 -5.78 5.16 -9.54
CA LYS A 56 -7.11 5.33 -10.10
C LYS A 56 -7.91 4.02 -10.09
N GLU A 57 -7.27 2.91 -10.40
CA GLU A 57 -7.95 1.62 -10.36
C GLU A 57 -8.48 1.32 -8.98
N VAL A 58 -7.67 1.57 -7.95
CA VAL A 58 -8.10 1.32 -6.57
C VAL A 58 -9.25 2.24 -6.20
N LEU A 59 -9.18 3.51 -6.56
CA LEU A 59 -10.22 4.44 -6.20
C LEU A 59 -11.54 4.15 -6.94
N ILE A 60 -11.44 3.69 -8.19
CA ILE A 60 -12.62 3.32 -8.96
C ILE A 60 -13.28 2.07 -8.35
N GLU A 61 -12.49 1.14 -7.86
CA GLU A 61 -13.01 -0.08 -7.25
C GLU A 61 -13.63 0.17 -5.88
N SER A 62 -13.33 1.31 -5.27
CA SER A 62 -13.85 1.62 -3.95
C SER A 62 -15.16 2.40 -4.07
N ASP A 63 -16.16 1.99 -3.31
CA ASP A 63 -17.43 2.68 -3.31
C ASP A 63 -17.42 3.91 -2.41
N ILE A 64 -16.38 4.08 -1.62
CA ILE A 64 -16.30 5.20 -0.68
C ILE A 64 -14.93 5.84 -0.80
N PRO A 65 -14.82 7.10 -0.38
CA PRO A 65 -13.49 7.73 -0.34
C PRO A 65 -12.58 6.99 0.64
N LEU A 66 -11.30 6.93 0.32
CA LEU A 66 -10.34 6.19 1.12
C LEU A 66 -9.36 7.12 1.80
N GLY A 67 -9.06 6.84 3.05
CA GLY A 67 -7.98 7.52 3.75
C GLY A 67 -6.64 7.13 3.14
N THR A 68 -5.60 7.89 3.45
CA THR A 68 -4.27 7.66 2.87
C THR A 68 -3.75 6.26 3.16
N THR A 69 -3.89 5.80 4.41
CA THR A 69 -3.37 4.49 4.78
C THR A 69 -4.12 3.36 4.09
N ASP A 70 -5.45 3.48 4.02
CA ASP A 70 -6.25 2.46 3.33
C ASP A 70 -5.94 2.42 1.84
N LEU A 71 -5.79 3.59 1.23
CA LEU A 71 -5.44 3.67 -0.18
C LEU A 71 -4.06 3.04 -0.41
N TRP A 72 -3.11 3.36 0.46
CA TRP A 72 -1.77 2.79 0.38
C TRP A 72 -1.80 1.25 0.46
N HIS A 73 -2.53 0.70 1.43
CA HIS A 73 -2.62 -0.74 1.58
C HIS A 73 -3.23 -1.42 0.35
N ARG A 74 -4.26 -0.81 -0.22
CA ARG A 74 -4.87 -1.38 -1.41
C ARG A 74 -3.95 -1.32 -2.62
N CYS A 75 -3.15 -0.26 -2.71
CA CYS A 75 -2.17 -0.15 -3.78
C CYS A 75 -1.03 -1.16 -3.58
N LEU A 76 -0.64 -1.42 -2.32
CA LEU A 76 0.34 -2.47 -2.06
C LEU A 76 -0.16 -3.82 -2.57
N ASN A 77 -1.45 -4.10 -2.36
CA ASN A 77 -2.02 -5.36 -2.84
C ASN A 77 -1.98 -5.49 -4.36
N LYS A 78 -1.83 -4.38 -5.05
CA LYS A 78 -1.64 -4.39 -6.50
C LYS A 78 -0.16 -4.30 -6.88
N GLU A 79 0.70 -4.60 -5.90
CA GLU A 79 2.16 -4.63 -6.05
C GLU A 79 2.79 -3.28 -6.36
N LEU A 80 2.18 -2.21 -5.91
CA LEU A 80 2.81 -0.91 -5.95
C LEU A 80 3.63 -0.78 -4.67
N LEU A 81 4.87 -1.21 -4.73
CA LEU A 81 5.71 -1.38 -3.55
C LEU A 81 6.44 -0.08 -3.19
N LEU A 82 5.74 0.77 -2.48
CA LEU A 82 6.28 2.04 -2.00
C LEU A 82 6.02 2.17 -0.51
N SER A 83 6.92 2.84 0.19
CA SER A 83 6.68 3.14 1.60
C SER A 83 5.53 4.14 1.69
N ARG A 84 4.90 4.22 2.86
CA ARG A 84 3.78 5.12 3.04
C ARG A 84 4.18 6.57 2.79
N GLU A 85 5.35 6.96 3.24
CA GLU A 85 5.82 8.33 3.04
C GLU A 85 6.06 8.66 1.58
N THR A 86 6.70 7.76 0.86
CA THR A 86 6.94 7.96 -0.57
C THR A 86 5.63 7.97 -1.34
N PHE A 87 4.72 7.06 -0.97
CA PHE A 87 3.41 6.98 -1.59
C PHE A 87 2.65 8.31 -1.42
N LEU A 88 2.61 8.82 -0.19
CA LEU A 88 1.90 10.07 0.08
C LEU A 88 2.54 11.24 -0.64
N ARG A 89 3.87 11.28 -0.67
CA ARG A 89 4.55 12.36 -1.36
C ARG A 89 4.22 12.37 -2.85
N ARG A 90 4.23 11.20 -3.46
CA ARG A 90 3.89 11.11 -4.87
C ARG A 90 2.42 11.39 -5.13
N LEU A 91 1.57 10.94 -4.21
CA LEU A 91 0.14 11.16 -4.32
C LEU A 91 -0.18 12.67 -4.30
N ARG A 92 0.49 13.41 -3.43
CA ARG A 92 0.28 14.85 -3.35
C ARG A 92 0.75 15.58 -4.60
N LYS A 93 1.71 15.01 -5.31
CA LYS A 93 2.20 15.61 -6.54
C LYS A 93 1.37 15.27 -7.76
N LEU A 94 0.42 14.34 -7.59
CA LEU A 94 -0.44 14.00 -8.70
C LEU A 94 -1.36 15.15 -8.95
N ASN A 95 -1.21 15.77 -10.09
CA ASN A 95 -2.06 16.85 -10.47
C ASN A 95 -3.05 16.30 -11.49
N ASP A 96 -3.97 15.49 -11.01
CA ASP A 96 -4.91 14.81 -11.89
C ASP A 96 -6.32 15.26 -11.53
N GLU A 97 -7.03 15.74 -12.53
CA GLU A 97 -8.36 16.28 -12.33
C GLU A 97 -9.38 15.25 -11.88
N ASP A 98 -9.10 13.99 -12.14
CA ASP A 98 -10.02 12.92 -11.78
C ASP A 98 -9.87 12.48 -10.31
N ILE A 99 -8.79 12.86 -9.67
CA ILE A 99 -8.56 12.49 -8.29
C ILE A 99 -8.85 13.67 -7.38
N CYS A 100 -9.71 13.43 -6.41
CA CYS A 100 -10.17 14.46 -5.49
C CYS A 100 -9.60 14.20 -4.10
N LEU A 101 -9.03 15.24 -3.50
CA LEU A 101 -8.57 15.17 -2.12
C LEU A 101 -9.47 16.00 -1.24
N ASP A 102 -10.03 15.37 -0.21
CA ASP A 102 -10.80 16.08 0.79
C ASP A 102 -10.00 16.10 2.08
N VAL A 103 -9.92 17.26 2.68
CA VAL A 103 -9.22 17.42 3.95
C VAL A 103 -10.22 17.85 5.00
N MET A 104 -10.35 17.02 6.05
CA MET A 104 -11.23 17.35 7.17
C MET A 104 -10.39 17.27 8.42
N GLY A 105 -10.00 18.42 8.96
CA GLY A 105 -9.09 18.45 10.09
C GLY A 105 -7.74 17.88 9.69
N SER A 106 -7.31 16.83 10.38
CA SER A 106 -6.05 16.15 10.07
C SER A 106 -6.26 14.93 9.18
N CYS A 107 -7.49 14.68 8.73
CA CYS A 107 -7.78 13.50 7.92
C CYS A 107 -7.83 13.86 6.45
N TYR A 108 -7.14 13.05 5.65
CA TYR A 108 -7.18 13.19 4.21
C TYR A 108 -7.93 12.01 3.64
N THR A 109 -8.86 12.26 2.72
CA THR A 109 -9.54 11.20 1.99
C THR A 109 -9.43 11.45 0.50
N TRP A 110 -9.31 10.39 -0.25
CA TRP A 110 -9.09 10.43 -1.68
C TRP A 110 -10.21 9.71 -2.40
N SER A 111 -10.64 10.26 -3.51
CA SER A 111 -11.73 9.65 -4.28
C SER A 111 -11.59 10.02 -5.75
N ILE A 112 -12.35 9.35 -6.58
CA ILE A 112 -12.47 9.69 -7.99
C ILE A 112 -13.68 10.61 -8.12
N LYS A 113 -13.53 11.62 -8.93
CA LYS A 113 -14.64 12.54 -9.21
C LYS A 113 -15.71 11.86 -10.03
#